data_d0343a1acb9c2b8ad05a65f47e4f5d22
#
_entry.id   d0343a1acb9c2b8ad05a65f47e4f5d22
#
_cell.length_a   1.000
_cell.length_b   1.000
_cell.length_c   1.000
_cell.angle_alpha   90.00
_cell.angle_beta   90.00
_cell.angle_gamma   90.00
#
_symmetry.space_group_name_H-M   'P 1'
#
loop_
_entity.id
_entity.type
_entity.pdbx_description
1 polymer ?
#
loop_
_entity_poly.entity_id
_entity_poly.type
_entity_poly.pdbx_seq_one_letter_code
_entity_poly.pdbx_strand_id
1 'polypeptide(L)'
;MTLKFKAYYRNPAVWIDTGFLKPIMQKRTFLSVVTAAAALSVVPAWANQHPKRTLIVGMDATYPPFGSQDSETRQYVGYDVDIIRAIGKAEGFDVEVRNLAFDGLIPALKTGNIDIAINDITISPERAKSVDFSNRYYIAGLGIVVNADNTTITKAEDLEGKRLAVSIGSTGEAAARKVKNAEVRVFNQLTECYLELRNRGVDAVLNDIPTNDYYVVTAGHGKVKALPVALTREDLGIAVKKGNKELLKRINRGLATIKQNGEFAKIFEKWFGRQPETELLSD
;
A
#
# COMPACT_ATOMS: atom_id res chain seq x y z
N MET A 1 -19.31 17.29 -11.50
CA MET A 1 -19.59 16.54 -10.27
C MET A 1 -18.35 16.67 -9.37
N THR A 2 -18.41 17.58 -8.41
CA THR A 2 -17.22 18.04 -7.67
C THR A 2 -17.02 17.08 -6.48
N LEU A 3 -16.04 16.22 -6.55
CA LEU A 3 -15.62 15.36 -5.44
C LEU A 3 -14.97 16.24 -4.36
N LYS A 4 -15.68 16.42 -3.26
CA LYS A 4 -15.15 17.07 -2.06
C LYS A 4 -14.32 16.04 -1.29
N PHE A 5 -13.00 16.04 -1.48
CA PHE A 5 -12.08 15.43 -0.52
C PHE A 5 -12.02 16.30 0.73
N LYS A 6 -12.71 15.88 1.80
CA LYS A 6 -12.55 16.48 3.12
C LYS A 6 -11.29 15.91 3.76
N ALA A 7 -10.31 16.77 3.99
CA ALA A 7 -9.16 16.45 4.85
C ALA A 7 -9.66 16.12 6.26
N TYR A 8 -9.52 14.87 6.69
CA TYR A 8 -9.75 14.43 8.07
C TYR A 8 -8.39 14.27 8.75
N TYR A 9 -7.88 15.37 9.32
CA TYR A 9 -6.91 15.33 10.41
C TYR A 9 -7.49 16.12 11.57
N ARG A 10 -8.07 15.41 12.52
CA ARG A 10 -8.21 15.89 13.89
C ARG A 10 -8.32 14.71 14.84
N ASN A 11 -7.26 14.51 15.59
CA ASN A 11 -7.21 13.58 16.71
C ASN A 11 -7.79 14.28 17.95
N PRO A 12 -8.82 13.77 18.63
CA PRO A 12 -9.17 14.27 19.96
C PRO A 12 -8.44 13.45 21.03
N ALA A 13 -7.63 14.14 21.82
CA ALA A 13 -7.03 13.61 23.03
C ALA A 13 -8.11 13.11 24.00
N VAL A 14 -8.03 11.86 24.41
CA VAL A 14 -8.83 11.27 25.48
C VAL A 14 -8.11 11.53 26.79
N TRP A 15 -8.72 12.37 27.64
CA TRP A 15 -8.32 12.55 29.03
C TRP A 15 -8.81 11.36 29.86
N ILE A 16 -7.89 10.65 30.49
CA ILE A 16 -8.22 9.63 31.51
C ILE A 16 -8.16 10.32 32.86
N ASP A 17 -9.31 10.41 33.50
CA ASP A 17 -9.50 10.89 34.86
C ASP A 17 -9.04 9.82 35.85
N THR A 18 -7.99 10.11 36.64
CA THR A 18 -7.49 9.25 37.69
C THR A 18 -8.15 9.63 39.00
N GLY A 19 -9.30 9.00 39.30
CA GLY A 19 -9.95 9.10 40.61
C GLY A 19 -9.18 8.39 41.69
N PHE A 20 -8.71 9.16 42.68
CA PHE A 20 -8.11 8.71 43.92
C PHE A 20 -9.13 7.94 44.79
N LEU A 21 -8.85 6.70 45.16
CA LEU A 21 -9.53 6.02 46.26
C LEU A 21 -8.58 5.81 47.44
N LYS A 22 -8.97 6.38 48.57
CA LYS A 22 -8.30 6.24 49.87
C LYS A 22 -8.55 4.85 50.49
N PRO A 23 -7.60 4.34 51.31
CA PRO A 23 -7.75 3.06 51.94
C PRO A 23 -8.59 3.14 53.22
N ILE A 24 -9.55 2.22 53.40
CA ILE A 24 -10.26 2.01 54.65
C ILE A 24 -9.64 0.76 55.31
N MET A 25 -9.06 1.00 56.48
CA MET A 25 -8.51 -0.01 57.35
C MET A 25 -9.62 -0.54 58.28
N GLN A 26 -9.95 -1.83 58.27
CA GLN A 26 -10.72 -2.44 59.34
C GLN A 26 -10.12 -3.79 59.85
N LYS A 27 -10.26 -3.98 61.15
CA LYS A 27 -9.55 -4.89 62.07
C LYS A 27 -10.02 -6.36 61.97
N ARG A 28 -9.06 -7.24 62.09
CA ARG A 28 -8.99 -8.59 62.74
C ARG A 28 -10.30 -9.32 63.11
N THR A 29 -10.43 -10.54 62.62
CA THR A 29 -10.85 -11.69 63.45
C THR A 29 -10.22 -12.98 62.88
N PHE A 30 -9.48 -13.69 63.72
CA PHE A 30 -8.89 -15.03 63.45
C PHE A 30 -10.00 -16.08 63.45
N LEU A 31 -10.12 -16.88 62.41
CA LEU A 31 -10.73 -18.21 62.52
C LEU A 31 -9.95 -19.19 61.62
N SER A 32 -9.26 -20.11 62.29
CA SER A 32 -8.48 -21.18 61.69
C SER A 32 -9.42 -22.27 61.19
N VAL A 33 -9.50 -22.46 59.87
CA VAL A 33 -10.06 -23.68 59.28
C VAL A 33 -9.01 -24.25 58.32
N VAL A 34 -8.50 -25.41 58.72
CA VAL A 34 -7.63 -26.26 57.91
C VAL A 34 -8.49 -26.88 56.84
N THR A 35 -8.30 -26.51 55.57
CA THR A 35 -8.85 -27.21 54.43
C THR A 35 -7.73 -27.52 53.43
N ALA A 36 -7.66 -28.80 53.09
CA ALA A 36 -6.67 -29.39 52.19
C ALA A 36 -6.60 -28.64 50.85
N ALA A 37 -5.44 -28.09 50.50
CA ALA A 37 -5.18 -27.43 49.27
C ALA A 37 -4.99 -28.47 48.15
N ALA A 38 -6.00 -28.66 47.30
CA ALA A 38 -5.80 -29.18 45.96
C ALA A 38 -5.07 -28.07 45.16
N ALA A 39 -3.76 -28.22 44.98
CA ALA A 39 -2.95 -27.37 44.15
C ALA A 39 -3.36 -27.57 42.68
N LEU A 40 -4.40 -26.87 42.24
CA LEU A 40 -4.62 -26.60 40.82
C LEU A 40 -3.50 -25.66 40.37
N SER A 41 -2.49 -26.21 39.72
CA SER A 41 -1.46 -25.45 39.03
C SER A 41 -2.15 -24.62 37.93
N VAL A 42 -2.51 -23.39 38.27
CA VAL A 42 -2.88 -22.36 37.29
C VAL A 42 -1.62 -22.05 36.51
N VAL A 43 -1.44 -22.71 35.35
CA VAL A 43 -0.42 -22.33 34.39
C VAL A 43 -0.81 -20.93 33.89
N PRO A 44 0.02 -19.90 34.15
CA PRO A 44 -0.34 -18.56 33.73
C PRO A 44 -0.43 -18.49 32.20
N ALA A 45 -1.54 -17.98 31.71
CA ALA A 45 -1.86 -17.91 30.26
C ALA A 45 -0.89 -17.05 29.39
N TRP A 46 0.15 -16.48 30.05
CA TRP A 46 1.19 -15.71 29.34
C TRP A 46 2.40 -16.57 28.92
N ALA A 47 2.43 -17.87 29.24
CA ALA A 47 3.55 -18.74 28.89
C ALA A 47 3.67 -19.12 27.40
N ASN A 48 2.76 -18.70 26.52
CA ASN A 48 2.76 -19.04 25.09
C ASN A 48 2.81 -17.85 24.13
N GLN A 49 3.35 -16.71 24.56
CA GLN A 49 3.66 -15.66 23.59
C GLN A 49 5.01 -15.97 22.91
N HIS A 50 4.99 -16.81 21.87
CA HIS A 50 6.11 -16.83 20.93
C HIS A 50 6.28 -15.41 20.40
N PRO A 51 7.51 -14.84 20.41
CA PRO A 51 7.73 -13.51 19.85
C PRO A 51 7.23 -13.50 18.40
N LYS A 52 6.34 -12.56 18.09
CA LYS A 52 5.84 -12.40 16.74
C LYS A 52 7.03 -12.19 15.80
N ARG A 53 7.07 -12.94 14.72
CA ARG A 53 8.10 -12.74 13.71
C ARG A 53 7.84 -11.41 13.03
N THR A 54 8.83 -10.51 13.01
CA THR A 54 8.80 -9.28 12.21
C THR A 54 9.22 -9.61 10.79
N LEU A 55 8.39 -9.24 9.81
CA LEU A 55 8.69 -9.37 8.38
C LEU A 55 9.08 -8.01 7.81
N ILE A 56 10.12 -8.00 6.98
CA ILE A 56 10.62 -6.80 6.32
C ILE A 56 9.86 -6.62 5.03
N VAL A 57 9.19 -5.46 4.90
CA VAL A 57 8.35 -5.11 3.75
C VAL A 57 9.00 -3.96 2.99
N GLY A 58 9.42 -4.22 1.75
CA GLY A 58 9.93 -3.20 0.84
C GLY A 58 8.81 -2.47 0.12
N MET A 59 8.93 -1.16 0.03
CA MET A 59 8.07 -0.29 -0.78
C MET A 59 8.81 0.99 -1.17
N ASP A 60 8.37 1.65 -2.23
CA ASP A 60 8.78 3.01 -2.57
C ASP A 60 7.81 4.01 -1.90
N ALA A 61 8.33 4.72 -0.90
CA ALA A 61 7.54 5.67 -0.11
C ALA A 61 7.35 7.03 -0.80
N THR A 62 7.48 7.08 -2.12
CA THR A 62 7.21 8.27 -2.95
C THR A 62 6.04 8.07 -3.91
N TYR A 63 5.18 7.08 -3.64
CA TYR A 63 4.12 6.61 -4.55
C TYR A 63 2.71 6.65 -3.91
N PRO A 64 2.23 7.84 -3.48
CA PRO A 64 0.88 7.96 -2.94
C PRO A 64 -0.19 7.75 -4.03
N PRO A 65 -1.39 7.21 -3.71
CA PRO A 65 -1.89 6.89 -2.37
C PRO A 65 -1.45 5.52 -1.82
N PHE A 66 -0.66 4.73 -2.56
CA PHE A 66 -0.25 3.38 -2.15
C PHE A 66 0.80 3.41 -1.04
N GLY A 67 1.86 4.20 -1.20
CA GLY A 67 2.91 4.34 -0.21
C GLY A 67 3.54 5.74 -0.17
N SER A 68 3.65 6.30 1.02
CA SER A 68 4.35 7.57 1.26
C SER A 68 4.90 7.64 2.67
N GLN A 69 5.80 8.58 2.91
CA GLN A 69 6.24 8.91 4.25
C GLN A 69 5.56 10.21 4.70
N ASP A 70 4.81 10.15 5.80
CA ASP A 70 4.20 11.32 6.41
C ASP A 70 5.29 12.30 6.86
N SER A 71 5.16 13.57 6.48
CA SER A 71 6.21 14.60 6.70
C SER A 71 6.36 15.00 8.17
N GLU A 72 5.30 14.89 8.96
CA GLU A 72 5.28 15.30 10.36
C GLU A 72 5.70 14.14 11.28
N THR A 73 5.06 13.00 11.13
CA THR A 73 5.29 11.82 11.99
C THR A 73 6.44 10.95 11.52
N ARG A 74 6.92 11.11 10.28
CA ARG A 74 7.91 10.28 9.61
C ARG A 74 7.50 8.81 9.46
N GLN A 75 6.25 8.50 9.73
CA GLN A 75 5.70 7.15 9.56
C GLN A 75 5.38 6.86 8.10
N TYR A 76 5.52 5.61 7.72
CA TYR A 76 5.04 5.16 6.42
C TYR A 76 3.52 4.97 6.46
N VAL A 77 2.84 5.57 5.49
CA VAL A 77 1.38 5.58 5.33
C VAL A 77 1.02 5.28 3.88
N GLY A 78 -0.18 4.78 3.64
CA GLY A 78 -0.66 4.45 2.31
C GLY A 78 -1.59 3.24 2.32
N TYR A 79 -2.26 3.03 1.20
CA TYR A 79 -3.12 1.87 1.02
C TYR A 79 -2.37 0.55 1.24
N ASP A 80 -1.20 0.42 0.63
CA ASP A 80 -0.35 -0.76 0.75
C ASP A 80 0.14 -1.00 2.17
N VAL A 81 0.47 0.10 2.89
CA VAL A 81 0.91 0.02 4.28
C VAL A 81 -0.22 -0.48 5.18
N ASP A 82 -1.44 0.03 4.97
CA ASP A 82 -2.60 -0.40 5.76
C ASP A 82 -2.97 -1.85 5.43
N ILE A 83 -2.95 -2.26 4.16
CA ILE A 83 -3.21 -3.64 3.73
C ILE A 83 -2.22 -4.62 4.37
N ILE A 84 -0.91 -4.36 4.26
CA ILE A 84 0.07 -5.31 4.77
C ILE A 84 0.08 -5.39 6.30
N ARG A 85 -0.20 -4.28 7.00
CA ARG A 85 -0.38 -4.27 8.46
C ARG A 85 -1.63 -5.04 8.89
N ALA A 86 -2.74 -4.90 8.15
CA ALA A 86 -3.97 -5.66 8.42
C ALA A 86 -3.75 -7.17 8.21
N ILE A 87 -3.06 -7.56 7.13
CA ILE A 87 -2.65 -8.96 6.90
C ILE A 87 -1.74 -9.45 8.03
N GLY A 88 -0.75 -8.65 8.44
CA GLY A 88 0.15 -9.00 9.55
C GLY A 88 -0.59 -9.24 10.86
N LYS A 89 -1.57 -8.38 11.18
CA LYS A 89 -2.43 -8.53 12.34
C LYS A 89 -3.26 -9.83 12.27
N ALA A 90 -3.85 -10.14 11.11
CA ALA A 90 -4.66 -11.33 10.90
C ALA A 90 -3.82 -12.62 11.00
N GLU A 91 -2.56 -12.59 10.57
CA GLU A 91 -1.65 -13.75 10.49
C GLU A 91 -0.63 -13.84 11.63
N GLY A 92 -0.66 -12.89 12.58
CA GLY A 92 0.20 -12.92 13.75
C GLY A 92 1.67 -12.64 13.47
N PHE A 93 1.98 -11.70 12.53
CA PHE A 93 3.33 -11.17 12.33
C PHE A 93 3.35 -9.65 12.39
N ASP A 94 4.48 -9.08 12.79
CA ASP A 94 4.72 -7.65 12.76
C ASP A 94 5.36 -7.24 11.43
N VAL A 95 5.19 -5.97 11.05
CA VAL A 95 5.64 -5.40 9.77
C VAL A 95 6.64 -4.30 10.03
N GLU A 96 7.86 -4.44 9.46
CA GLU A 96 8.86 -3.39 9.36
C GLU A 96 8.91 -2.91 7.91
N VAL A 97 8.47 -1.68 7.64
CA VAL A 97 8.52 -1.10 6.30
C VAL A 97 9.91 -0.52 6.03
N ARG A 98 10.49 -0.87 4.86
CA ARG A 98 11.73 -0.30 4.32
C ARG A 98 11.47 0.43 3.02
N ASN A 99 11.90 1.68 2.98
CA ASN A 99 11.85 2.47 1.75
C ASN A 99 12.98 2.02 0.80
N LEU A 100 12.60 1.61 -0.40
CA LEU A 100 13.48 1.21 -1.50
C LEU A 100 12.93 1.79 -2.80
N ALA A 101 13.80 2.10 -3.75
CA ALA A 101 13.36 2.46 -5.09
C ALA A 101 12.59 1.28 -5.73
N PHE A 102 11.58 1.60 -6.54
CA PHE A 102 10.65 0.62 -7.12
C PHE A 102 11.38 -0.51 -7.88
N ASP A 103 12.34 -0.17 -8.72
CA ASP A 103 13.14 -1.12 -9.51
C ASP A 103 14.04 -2.01 -8.64
N GLY A 104 14.34 -1.60 -7.41
CA GLY A 104 15.10 -2.35 -6.41
C GLY A 104 14.28 -3.41 -5.66
N LEU A 105 12.93 -3.37 -5.69
CA LEU A 105 12.08 -4.25 -4.88
C LEU A 105 12.22 -5.73 -5.23
N ILE A 106 12.13 -6.09 -6.52
CA ILE A 106 12.28 -7.49 -6.97
C ILE A 106 13.70 -8.02 -6.73
N PRO A 107 14.78 -7.29 -7.05
CA PRO A 107 16.12 -7.65 -6.63
C PRO A 107 16.27 -7.90 -5.13
N ALA A 108 15.71 -7.03 -4.27
CA ALA A 108 15.77 -7.18 -2.82
C ALA A 108 15.03 -8.43 -2.31
N LEU A 109 13.89 -8.81 -2.91
CA LEU A 109 13.22 -10.08 -2.64
C LEU A 109 14.09 -11.29 -3.02
N LYS A 110 14.72 -11.24 -4.18
CA LYS A 110 15.58 -12.34 -4.66
C LYS A 110 16.76 -12.59 -3.74
N THR A 111 17.39 -11.54 -3.25
CA THR A 111 18.53 -11.62 -2.31
C THR A 111 18.11 -11.92 -0.87
N GLY A 112 16.81 -11.72 -0.52
CA GLY A 112 16.32 -11.91 0.84
C GLY A 112 16.56 -10.71 1.76
N ASN A 113 16.89 -9.54 1.20
CA ASN A 113 17.02 -8.29 1.94
C ASN A 113 15.66 -7.78 2.45
N ILE A 114 14.57 -8.18 1.81
CA ILE A 114 13.18 -8.01 2.23
C ILE A 114 12.44 -9.34 2.11
N ASP A 115 11.41 -9.54 2.93
CA ASP A 115 10.56 -10.73 2.90
C ASP A 115 9.38 -10.57 1.93
N ILE A 116 8.84 -9.35 1.84
CA ILE A 116 7.64 -8.97 1.09
C ILE A 116 7.92 -7.68 0.31
N ALA A 117 7.38 -7.56 -0.89
CA ALA A 117 7.26 -6.28 -1.59
C ALA A 117 5.78 -5.99 -1.88
N ILE A 118 5.33 -4.79 -1.51
CA ILE A 118 4.00 -4.28 -1.82
C ILE A 118 4.15 -2.80 -2.21
N ASN A 119 3.81 -2.46 -3.44
CA ASN A 119 4.01 -1.12 -4.00
C ASN A 119 3.31 -0.96 -5.35
N ASP A 120 1.98 -1.13 -5.39
CA ASP A 120 1.26 -1.03 -6.68
C ASP A 120 1.89 -1.95 -7.74
N ILE A 121 2.33 -3.17 -7.36
CA ILE A 121 3.11 -4.04 -8.23
C ILE A 121 2.18 -4.86 -9.11
N THR A 122 2.12 -4.56 -10.39
CA THR A 122 1.37 -5.33 -11.39
C THR A 122 1.84 -6.79 -11.43
N ILE A 123 0.91 -7.71 -11.36
CA ILE A 123 1.11 -9.14 -11.62
C ILE A 123 1.35 -9.30 -13.12
N SER A 124 2.60 -9.39 -13.55
CA SER A 124 2.95 -9.60 -14.95
C SER A 124 3.67 -10.93 -15.16
N PRO A 125 3.53 -11.55 -16.34
CA PRO A 125 4.26 -12.80 -16.68
C PRO A 125 5.77 -12.64 -16.54
N GLU A 126 6.31 -11.45 -16.83
CA GLU A 126 7.74 -11.18 -16.73
C GLU A 126 8.20 -11.19 -15.26
N ARG A 127 7.50 -10.44 -14.39
CA ARG A 127 7.80 -10.38 -12.96
C ARG A 127 7.59 -11.74 -12.28
N ALA A 128 6.57 -12.51 -12.70
CA ALA A 128 6.26 -13.83 -12.18
C ALA A 128 7.34 -14.89 -12.45
N LYS A 129 8.28 -14.66 -13.38
CA LYS A 129 9.47 -15.48 -13.53
C LYS A 129 10.42 -15.37 -12.34
N SER A 130 10.46 -14.20 -11.69
CA SER A 130 11.43 -13.85 -10.65
C SER A 130 10.88 -13.90 -9.23
N VAL A 131 9.58 -13.72 -9.04
CA VAL A 131 8.88 -13.69 -7.74
C VAL A 131 7.60 -14.47 -7.81
N ASP A 132 7.00 -14.78 -6.64
CA ASP A 132 5.63 -15.29 -6.56
C ASP A 132 4.72 -14.15 -6.07
N PHE A 133 3.50 -14.08 -6.62
CA PHE A 133 2.50 -13.08 -6.28
C PHE A 133 1.36 -13.67 -5.48
N SER A 134 0.80 -12.87 -4.58
CA SER A 134 -0.48 -13.15 -3.92
C SER A 134 -1.64 -13.09 -4.92
N ASN A 135 -2.83 -13.47 -4.45
CA ASN A 135 -4.07 -13.04 -5.08
C ASN A 135 -4.07 -11.52 -5.18
N ARG A 136 -4.80 -10.99 -6.15
CA ARG A 136 -4.87 -9.54 -6.35
C ARG A 136 -5.52 -8.83 -5.15
N TYR A 137 -5.02 -7.66 -4.85
CA TYR A 137 -5.57 -6.78 -3.82
C TYR A 137 -6.04 -5.43 -4.37
N TYR A 138 -5.79 -5.16 -5.65
CA TYR A 138 -6.27 -3.98 -6.37
C TYR A 138 -6.37 -4.29 -7.87
N ILE A 139 -7.22 -3.54 -8.57
CA ILE A 139 -7.31 -3.54 -10.03
C ILE A 139 -6.98 -2.13 -10.49
N ALA A 140 -5.84 -1.98 -11.13
CA ALA A 140 -5.36 -0.74 -11.72
C ALA A 140 -5.45 -0.77 -13.25
N GLY A 141 -4.78 0.16 -13.86
CA GLY A 141 -4.55 0.26 -15.28
C GLY A 141 -3.76 1.51 -15.56
N LEU A 142 -2.97 1.50 -16.63
CA LEU A 142 -2.21 2.66 -17.04
C LEU A 142 -3.13 3.75 -17.62
N GLY A 143 -2.85 4.97 -17.21
CA GLY A 143 -3.47 6.19 -17.71
C GLY A 143 -2.43 7.17 -18.25
N ILE A 144 -2.91 8.29 -18.72
CA ILE A 144 -2.12 9.36 -19.33
C ILE A 144 -2.35 10.64 -18.55
N VAL A 145 -1.28 11.29 -18.10
CA VAL A 145 -1.32 12.65 -17.57
C VAL A 145 -0.64 13.60 -18.54
N VAL A 146 -1.28 14.73 -18.78
CA VAL A 146 -0.80 15.80 -19.69
C VAL A 146 -0.88 17.15 -18.98
N ASN A 147 -0.24 18.19 -19.56
CA ASN A 147 -0.44 19.55 -19.08
C ASN A 147 -1.92 19.96 -19.21
N ALA A 148 -2.41 20.80 -18.29
CA ALA A 148 -3.83 21.19 -18.24
C ALA A 148 -4.33 21.85 -19.52
N ASP A 149 -3.47 22.61 -20.18
CA ASP A 149 -3.74 23.30 -21.46
C ASP A 149 -3.51 22.42 -22.70
N ASN A 150 -3.14 21.13 -22.51
CA ASN A 150 -2.97 20.23 -23.65
C ASN A 150 -4.29 20.01 -24.39
N THR A 151 -4.22 20.09 -25.71
CA THR A 151 -5.34 19.87 -26.64
C THR A 151 -5.02 18.84 -27.73
N THR A 152 -3.79 18.32 -27.75
CA THR A 152 -3.27 17.48 -28.85
C THR A 152 -3.21 15.99 -28.50
N ILE A 153 -3.17 15.65 -27.23
CA ILE A 153 -3.18 14.26 -26.73
C ILE A 153 -4.52 14.04 -26.05
N THR A 154 -5.37 13.20 -26.61
CA THR A 154 -6.72 12.87 -26.10
C THR A 154 -6.95 11.37 -25.98
N LYS A 155 -6.16 10.55 -26.64
CA LYS A 155 -6.23 9.09 -26.70
C LYS A 155 -4.84 8.48 -26.88
N ALA A 156 -4.76 7.14 -26.81
CA ALA A 156 -3.49 6.42 -26.89
C ALA A 156 -2.70 6.66 -28.19
N GLU A 157 -3.41 6.76 -29.33
CA GLU A 157 -2.78 6.92 -30.63
C GLU A 157 -2.07 8.28 -30.78
N ASP A 158 -2.52 9.29 -30.03
CA ASP A 158 -1.94 10.64 -30.06
C ASP A 158 -0.54 10.69 -29.38
N LEU A 159 -0.11 9.60 -28.74
CA LEU A 159 1.21 9.47 -28.14
C LEU A 159 2.32 9.23 -29.17
N GLU A 160 1.99 8.85 -30.41
CA GLU A 160 2.98 8.66 -31.49
C GLU A 160 3.85 9.91 -31.65
N GLY A 161 5.17 9.73 -31.66
CA GLY A 161 6.14 10.80 -31.82
C GLY A 161 6.25 11.78 -30.65
N LYS A 162 5.59 11.51 -29.50
CA LYS A 162 5.62 12.37 -28.31
C LYS A 162 6.77 12.02 -27.37
N ARG A 163 7.14 12.98 -26.53
CA ARG A 163 8.07 12.79 -25.40
C ARG A 163 7.28 12.26 -24.20
N LEU A 164 7.60 11.06 -23.76
CA LEU A 164 6.88 10.36 -22.70
C LEU A 164 7.78 10.18 -21.48
N ALA A 165 7.33 10.57 -20.30
CA ALA A 165 8.01 10.27 -19.05
C ALA A 165 7.38 9.06 -18.36
N VAL A 166 8.24 8.19 -17.83
CA VAL A 166 7.88 6.95 -17.15
C VAL A 166 8.88 6.64 -16.03
N SER A 167 8.43 5.91 -15.00
CA SER A 167 9.33 5.39 -13.98
C SER A 167 10.04 4.13 -14.47
N ILE A 168 11.31 3.98 -14.09
CA ILE A 168 12.15 2.82 -14.42
C ILE A 168 11.51 1.51 -13.90
N GLY A 169 11.51 0.47 -14.73
CA GLY A 169 11.00 -0.86 -14.38
C GLY A 169 9.49 -0.96 -14.26
N SER A 170 8.74 0.12 -14.58
CA SER A 170 7.27 0.15 -14.52
C SER A 170 6.63 -0.48 -15.76
N THR A 171 5.34 -0.84 -15.66
CA THR A 171 4.53 -1.23 -16.83
C THR A 171 4.30 -0.04 -17.75
N GLY A 172 4.29 1.18 -17.21
CA GLY A 172 4.28 2.42 -17.97
C GLY A 172 5.49 2.55 -18.89
N GLU A 173 6.71 2.21 -18.43
CA GLU A 173 7.89 2.17 -19.28
C GLU A 173 7.74 1.13 -20.38
N ALA A 174 7.30 -0.09 -20.03
CA ALA A 174 7.10 -1.15 -21.02
C ALA A 174 6.05 -0.79 -22.07
N ALA A 175 5.01 -0.04 -21.71
CA ALA A 175 3.99 0.46 -22.61
C ALA A 175 4.53 1.59 -23.49
N ALA A 176 5.21 2.59 -22.91
CA ALA A 176 5.76 3.74 -23.63
C ALA A 176 6.77 3.32 -24.72
N ARG A 177 7.61 2.31 -24.44
CA ARG A 177 8.58 1.76 -25.42
C ARG A 177 7.93 1.09 -26.63
N LYS A 178 6.63 0.76 -26.57
CA LYS A 178 5.85 0.23 -27.71
C LYS A 178 5.19 1.32 -28.55
N VAL A 179 5.17 2.56 -28.07
CA VAL A 179 4.60 3.67 -28.80
C VAL A 179 5.54 4.05 -29.95
N LYS A 180 5.00 4.04 -31.16
CA LYS A 180 5.77 4.32 -32.37
C LYS A 180 6.37 5.72 -32.34
N ASN A 181 7.67 5.83 -32.65
CA ASN A 181 8.43 7.08 -32.74
C ASN A 181 8.42 7.92 -31.43
N ALA A 182 7.99 7.41 -30.29
CA ALA A 182 8.02 8.14 -29.03
C ALA A 182 9.45 8.30 -28.52
N GLU A 183 9.76 9.47 -27.96
CA GLU A 183 10.97 9.70 -27.15
C GLU A 183 10.63 9.34 -25.69
N VAL A 184 11.12 8.20 -25.21
CA VAL A 184 10.84 7.74 -23.85
C VAL A 184 11.95 8.21 -22.91
N ARG A 185 11.59 9.05 -21.92
CA ARG A 185 12.44 9.53 -20.85
C ARG A 185 12.11 8.75 -19.57
N VAL A 186 13.10 8.04 -19.07
CA VAL A 186 12.97 7.17 -17.89
C VAL A 186 13.55 7.88 -16.67
N PHE A 187 12.78 7.91 -15.58
CA PHE A 187 13.15 8.55 -14.33
C PHE A 187 13.17 7.52 -13.20
N ASN A 188 13.96 7.79 -12.15
CA ASN A 188 14.03 6.89 -11.00
C ASN A 188 12.76 6.97 -10.14
N GLN A 189 12.14 8.15 -10.05
CA GLN A 189 10.94 8.38 -9.26
C GLN A 189 9.81 8.97 -10.11
N LEU A 190 8.58 8.57 -9.81
CA LEU A 190 7.40 9.09 -10.51
C LEU A 190 7.22 10.61 -10.31
N THR A 191 7.60 11.13 -9.16
CA THR A 191 7.57 12.58 -8.89
C THR A 191 8.40 13.39 -9.87
N GLU A 192 9.52 12.84 -10.35
CA GLU A 192 10.38 13.44 -11.38
C GLU A 192 9.64 13.49 -12.73
N CYS A 193 8.91 12.42 -13.08
CA CYS A 193 8.10 12.40 -14.30
C CYS A 193 7.08 13.54 -14.33
N TYR A 194 6.34 13.73 -13.23
CA TYR A 194 5.35 14.81 -13.13
C TYR A 194 5.99 16.21 -13.11
N LEU A 195 7.15 16.36 -12.50
CA LEU A 195 7.89 17.62 -12.51
C LEU A 195 8.32 17.97 -13.94
N GLU A 196 8.86 16.98 -14.67
CA GLU A 196 9.28 17.17 -16.06
C GLU A 196 8.10 17.50 -16.97
N LEU A 197 6.93 16.88 -16.75
CA LEU A 197 5.69 17.24 -17.46
C LEU A 197 5.29 18.69 -17.19
N ARG A 198 5.28 19.12 -15.92
CA ARG A 198 4.92 20.50 -15.55
C ARG A 198 5.87 21.53 -16.14
N ASN A 199 7.14 21.18 -16.27
CA ASN A 199 8.19 22.02 -16.89
C ASN A 199 8.18 21.92 -18.42
N ARG A 200 7.26 21.19 -19.03
CA ARG A 200 7.14 20.97 -20.48
C ARG A 200 8.35 20.28 -21.12
N GLY A 201 9.14 19.59 -20.33
CA GLY A 201 10.23 18.75 -20.81
C GLY A 201 9.72 17.50 -21.53
N VAL A 202 8.53 17.01 -21.13
CA VAL A 202 7.80 15.92 -21.80
C VAL A 202 6.37 16.34 -22.11
N ASP A 203 5.70 15.58 -22.99
CA ASP A 203 4.34 15.85 -23.45
C ASP A 203 3.30 15.07 -22.65
N ALA A 204 3.68 13.89 -22.10
CA ALA A 204 2.81 13.06 -21.27
C ALA A 204 3.60 12.23 -20.27
N VAL A 205 2.92 11.83 -19.17
CA VAL A 205 3.34 10.80 -18.21
C VAL A 205 2.43 9.60 -18.37
N LEU A 206 3.00 8.39 -18.46
CA LEU A 206 2.27 7.13 -18.44
C LEU A 206 2.51 6.44 -17.10
N ASN A 207 1.44 6.31 -16.31
CA ASN A 207 1.49 5.66 -15.00
C ASN A 207 0.09 5.19 -14.59
N ASP A 208 -0.02 4.48 -13.46
CA ASP A 208 -1.27 3.95 -12.96
C ASP A 208 -2.31 5.03 -12.66
N ILE A 209 -3.55 4.79 -13.09
CA ILE A 209 -4.65 5.74 -12.98
C ILE A 209 -4.85 6.24 -11.54
N PRO A 210 -4.91 5.38 -10.49
CA PRO A 210 -5.18 5.88 -9.14
C PRO A 210 -4.09 6.82 -8.62
N THR A 211 -2.83 6.60 -8.98
CA THR A 211 -1.71 7.48 -8.61
C THR A 211 -1.73 8.77 -9.43
N ASN A 212 -2.04 8.69 -10.72
CA ASN A 212 -2.25 9.85 -11.58
C ASN A 212 -3.36 10.77 -11.02
N ASP A 213 -4.52 10.19 -10.69
CA ASP A 213 -5.67 10.93 -10.15
C ASP A 213 -5.33 11.58 -8.81
N TYR A 214 -4.64 10.84 -7.93
CA TYR A 214 -4.17 11.40 -6.67
C TYR A 214 -3.23 12.58 -6.87
N TYR A 215 -2.24 12.46 -7.77
CA TYR A 215 -1.32 13.55 -8.06
C TYR A 215 -2.04 14.79 -8.61
N VAL A 216 -2.94 14.61 -9.57
CA VAL A 216 -3.69 15.72 -10.20
C VAL A 216 -4.46 16.52 -9.17
N VAL A 217 -5.13 15.88 -8.21
CA VAL A 217 -5.97 16.56 -7.21
C VAL A 217 -5.17 17.11 -6.03
N THR A 218 -3.96 16.60 -5.75
CA THR A 218 -3.13 17.03 -4.61
C THR A 218 -2.00 17.96 -5.02
N ALA A 219 -1.02 17.45 -5.74
CA ALA A 219 0.22 18.16 -6.09
C ALA A 219 0.22 18.77 -7.51
N GLY A 220 -0.75 18.41 -8.33
CA GLY A 220 -0.88 18.93 -9.71
C GLY A 220 -1.19 20.42 -9.79
N HIS A 221 -1.83 20.99 -8.76
CA HIS A 221 -2.15 22.42 -8.63
C HIS A 221 -2.83 23.01 -9.88
N GLY A 222 -3.69 22.24 -10.56
CA GLY A 222 -4.37 22.66 -11.79
C GLY A 222 -3.47 22.83 -13.01
N LYS A 223 -2.18 22.45 -12.93
CA LYS A 223 -1.22 22.54 -14.03
C LYS A 223 -1.21 21.30 -14.93
N VAL A 224 -1.75 20.20 -14.47
CA VAL A 224 -1.85 18.94 -15.19
C VAL A 224 -3.25 18.35 -15.07
N LYS A 225 -3.60 17.46 -15.98
CA LYS A 225 -4.86 16.70 -15.97
C LYS A 225 -4.61 15.25 -16.37
N ALA A 226 -5.33 14.32 -15.75
CA ALA A 226 -5.43 12.95 -16.21
C ALA A 226 -6.46 12.88 -17.35
N LEU A 227 -6.15 12.12 -18.39
CA LEU A 227 -7.09 11.85 -19.45
C LEU A 227 -8.04 10.72 -19.03
N PRO A 228 -9.31 10.75 -19.43
CA PRO A 228 -10.28 9.70 -19.14
C PRO A 228 -10.06 8.45 -20.04
N VAL A 229 -8.82 7.98 -20.12
CA VAL A 229 -8.39 6.87 -20.96
C VAL A 229 -7.62 5.87 -20.13
N ALA A 230 -8.05 4.60 -20.14
CA ALA A 230 -7.30 3.48 -19.62
C ALA A 230 -6.59 2.77 -20.79
N LEU A 231 -5.26 2.70 -20.73
CA LEU A 231 -4.43 2.00 -21.72
C LEU A 231 -4.40 0.50 -21.49
N THR A 232 -4.49 0.08 -20.22
CA THR A 232 -4.44 -1.31 -19.77
C THR A 232 -5.42 -1.55 -18.64
N ARG A 233 -5.61 -2.82 -18.28
CA ARG A 233 -6.19 -3.28 -17.02
C ARG A 233 -5.17 -4.18 -16.35
N GLU A 234 -4.81 -3.89 -15.12
CA GLU A 234 -3.69 -4.50 -14.42
C GLU A 234 -4.09 -4.95 -13.01
N ASP A 235 -3.90 -6.24 -12.72
CA ASP A 235 -4.11 -6.77 -11.38
C ASP A 235 -2.84 -6.55 -10.54
N LEU A 236 -2.98 -6.01 -9.34
CA LEU A 236 -1.87 -5.77 -8.41
C LEU A 236 -1.77 -6.88 -7.38
N GLY A 237 -0.55 -7.32 -7.12
CA GLY A 237 -0.24 -8.39 -6.17
C GLY A 237 0.88 -8.05 -5.20
N ILE A 238 0.82 -8.71 -4.05
CA ILE A 238 1.90 -8.66 -3.05
C ILE A 238 2.95 -9.69 -3.47
N ALA A 239 4.18 -9.26 -3.64
CA ALA A 239 5.26 -10.13 -4.11
C ALA A 239 6.08 -10.71 -2.95
N VAL A 240 6.47 -11.97 -3.09
CA VAL A 240 7.40 -12.67 -2.19
C VAL A 240 8.50 -13.34 -3.02
N LYS A 241 9.62 -13.70 -2.35
CA LYS A 241 10.69 -14.46 -2.99
C LYS A 241 10.14 -15.70 -3.67
N LYS A 242 10.59 -15.96 -4.90
CA LYS A 242 10.22 -17.14 -5.69
C LYS A 242 10.40 -18.42 -4.88
N GLY A 243 9.35 -19.25 -4.83
CA GLY A 243 9.35 -20.50 -4.10
C GLY A 243 9.01 -20.41 -2.60
N ASN A 244 8.84 -19.21 -2.03
CA ASN A 244 8.42 -19.04 -0.63
C ASN A 244 6.91 -19.27 -0.46
N LYS A 245 6.48 -20.53 -0.66
CA LYS A 245 5.06 -20.92 -0.65
C LYS A 245 4.38 -20.74 0.70
N GLU A 246 5.13 -20.91 1.79
CA GLU A 246 4.58 -20.75 3.14
C GLU A 246 4.20 -19.31 3.42
N LEU A 247 5.07 -18.35 3.11
CA LEU A 247 4.76 -16.93 3.28
C LEU A 247 3.64 -16.50 2.35
N LEU A 248 3.66 -16.95 1.09
CA LEU A 248 2.61 -16.67 0.11
C LEU A 248 1.24 -17.15 0.60
N LYS A 249 1.17 -18.39 1.11
CA LYS A 249 -0.07 -18.96 1.67
C LYS A 249 -0.58 -18.13 2.86
N ARG A 250 0.30 -17.68 3.74
CA ARG A 250 -0.07 -16.79 4.86
C ARG A 250 -0.62 -15.45 4.36
N ILE A 251 0.06 -14.82 3.39
CA ILE A 251 -0.42 -13.55 2.79
C ILE A 251 -1.80 -13.72 2.19
N ASN A 252 -2.03 -14.76 1.39
CA ASN A 252 -3.33 -15.00 0.77
C ASN A 252 -4.42 -15.28 1.80
N ARG A 253 -4.13 -16.05 2.86
CA ARG A 253 -5.08 -16.30 3.94
C ARG A 253 -5.42 -15.03 4.71
N GLY A 254 -4.42 -14.21 5.03
CA GLY A 254 -4.62 -12.91 5.68
C GLY A 254 -5.42 -11.95 4.81
N LEU A 255 -5.13 -11.90 3.50
CA LEU A 255 -5.89 -11.12 2.53
C LEU A 255 -7.36 -11.56 2.47
N ALA A 256 -7.62 -12.87 2.40
CA ALA A 256 -8.98 -13.40 2.45
C ALA A 256 -9.68 -13.06 3.76
N THR A 257 -8.98 -13.14 4.91
CA THR A 257 -9.53 -12.78 6.22
C THR A 257 -9.96 -11.32 6.28
N ILE A 258 -9.12 -10.38 5.82
CA ILE A 258 -9.48 -8.95 5.86
C ILE A 258 -10.56 -8.58 4.85
N LYS A 259 -10.68 -9.31 3.73
CA LYS A 259 -11.81 -9.19 2.79
C LYS A 259 -13.12 -9.64 3.45
N GLN A 260 -13.13 -10.80 4.08
CA GLN A 260 -14.31 -11.39 4.71
C GLN A 260 -14.83 -10.60 5.91
N ASN A 261 -13.95 -10.04 6.74
CA ASN A 261 -14.33 -9.29 7.94
C ASN A 261 -14.64 -7.80 7.67
N GLY A 262 -14.52 -7.36 6.42
CA GLY A 262 -14.81 -5.99 5.98
C GLY A 262 -13.71 -4.96 6.25
N GLU A 263 -12.56 -5.37 6.82
CA GLU A 263 -11.41 -4.47 7.05
C GLU A 263 -10.81 -3.98 5.72
N PHE A 264 -10.73 -4.86 4.72
CA PHE A 264 -10.30 -4.51 3.36
C PHE A 264 -11.14 -3.38 2.75
N ALA A 265 -12.47 -3.48 2.82
CA ALA A 265 -13.37 -2.47 2.27
C ALA A 265 -13.22 -1.11 2.98
N LYS A 266 -13.01 -1.12 4.30
CA LYS A 266 -12.75 0.11 5.08
C LYS A 266 -11.42 0.76 4.69
N ILE A 267 -10.35 -0.03 4.50
CA ILE A 267 -9.06 0.48 4.03
C ILE A 267 -9.19 1.05 2.62
N PHE A 268 -9.88 0.34 1.73
CA PHE A 268 -10.12 0.79 0.36
C PHE A 268 -10.89 2.13 0.32
N GLU A 269 -11.99 2.23 1.06
CA GLU A 269 -12.79 3.45 1.15
C GLU A 269 -12.01 4.63 1.74
N LYS A 270 -11.16 4.37 2.75
CA LYS A 270 -10.28 5.39 3.37
C LYS A 270 -9.38 6.07 2.33
N TRP A 271 -8.80 5.29 1.40
CA TRP A 271 -7.81 5.79 0.46
C TRP A 271 -8.39 6.26 -0.87
N PHE A 272 -9.48 5.64 -1.33
CA PHE A 272 -10.04 5.91 -2.65
C PHE A 272 -11.43 6.56 -2.61
N GLY A 273 -12.04 6.74 -1.42
CA GLY A 273 -13.33 7.42 -1.24
C GLY A 273 -14.52 6.68 -1.87
N ARG A 274 -14.36 5.39 -2.20
CA ARG A 274 -15.37 4.52 -2.81
C ARG A 274 -15.23 3.09 -2.28
N GLN A 275 -16.25 2.27 -2.50
CA GLN A 275 -16.17 0.84 -2.20
C GLN A 275 -15.35 0.10 -3.26
N PRO A 276 -14.67 -0.99 -2.88
CA PRO A 276 -13.98 -1.86 -3.83
C PRO A 276 -14.98 -2.53 -4.77
N GLU A 277 -14.54 -2.84 -5.97
CA GLU A 277 -15.28 -3.64 -6.93
C GLU A 277 -15.58 -5.05 -6.34
N THR A 278 -16.77 -5.59 -6.65
CA THR A 278 -17.19 -6.93 -6.18
C THR A 278 -16.16 -8.00 -6.55
N GLU A 279 -15.53 -7.86 -7.71
CA GLU A 279 -14.49 -8.76 -8.19
C GLU A 279 -13.26 -8.83 -7.27
N LEU A 280 -12.90 -7.72 -6.59
CA LEU A 280 -11.83 -7.70 -5.60
C LEU A 280 -12.17 -8.40 -4.30
N LEU A 281 -13.45 -8.53 -3.98
CA LEU A 281 -13.90 -9.16 -2.74
C LEU A 281 -14.06 -10.67 -2.86
N SER A 282 -14.19 -11.21 -4.08
CA SER A 282 -14.52 -12.61 -4.36
C SER A 282 -13.32 -13.53 -4.52
N ASP A 283 -12.11 -13.02 -4.52
CA ASP A 283 -10.85 -13.81 -4.68
C ASP A 283 -10.33 -14.35 -3.36
#